data_84e5bfa055a821c03673305b8530af0c
#
_entry.id   84e5bfa055a821c03673305b8530af0c
#
_cell.length_a   1.000
_cell.length_b   1.000
_cell.length_c   1.000
_cell.angle_alpha   90.00
_cell.angle_beta   90.00
_cell.angle_gamma   90.00
#
_symmetry.space_group_name_H-M   'P 1'
#
loop_
_entity.id
_entity.type
_entity.pdbx_description
1 polymer ?
#
loop_
_entity_poly.entity_id
_entity_poly.type
_entity_poly.pdbx_seq_one_letter_code
_entity_poly.pdbx_strand_id
1 'polypeptide(L)'
;MKEKYGSAELRRDYNQVCGIILREERQKRNISRDNLASGLLSGAALGKIESGKAGWRMLMGTILLQRMGLIPENFEMVASSDELERWRKREDICLLIPDRPSEAERRIQEYRRSYTMREPGEEQFLFKAEFILRLTEKGDGQGIGAAEDLLLLAGKAVSCTIAGDWEKEMESLLLAPAEMEAILLVGAAEMLCGRKSKAKSLQQAVWKYPEAHQWKDRAAAGILPQAALLGMTLAMEEGESRLAYEQGRKALELLRRSFRHSYLLPLLKMLEKIPRQELDEEERAYLKQAETFRDTFERIYRQYDYPGERIWQGISVENIGEAGVILKMLRKFSGKSKAKAVYDGEDQVVTVRQLEKIESGVHKPSFENYQRLIRQYGKQAGWTTAMLETDSAEVLELRQEIASLVALCQWDQVKWELEKLRRKVNPEYPRVKQELLFLEALLVWKKNGDLGKSLEMLQEALKITAPGLDGGDKKWWVYQREETIIAGNITEILRKLGRPEKTREWLEILQFSLKQQKGQTGIERRAYDILMEAYDNYLGDMKQFEQAIKASEEAACNYLKRPEALVLDKAYYRIAWNAYEMAEEVPSQRNALKQKWREAFRISEVLAAFMYDEYIINFLKERRKKYLF
;
A
#
# COMPACT_ATOMS: atom_id res chain seq x y z
N MET A 1 16.77 -29.69 13.86
CA MET A 1 16.53 -28.28 13.46
C MET A 1 16.72 -28.04 11.95
N LYS A 2 17.71 -28.64 11.29
CA LYS A 2 17.91 -28.50 9.82
C LYS A 2 16.74 -29.03 8.97
N GLU A 3 16.05 -30.07 9.42
CA GLU A 3 14.89 -30.66 8.72
C GLU A 3 13.60 -29.83 8.83
N LYS A 4 13.51 -28.92 9.80
CA LYS A 4 12.30 -28.13 10.05
C LYS A 4 12.23 -26.86 9.19
N TYR A 5 13.34 -26.40 8.60
CA TYR A 5 13.44 -25.13 7.89
C TYR A 5 13.99 -25.26 6.46
N GLY A 6 13.90 -26.43 5.82
CA GLY A 6 14.38 -26.65 4.46
C GLY A 6 15.89 -26.35 4.32
N SER A 7 16.65 -27.26 3.76
CA SER A 7 18.08 -27.08 3.50
C SER A 7 18.35 -25.82 2.68
N ALA A 8 19.42 -25.14 2.98
CA ALA A 8 20.32 -24.21 2.23
C ALA A 8 19.96 -23.67 0.81
N GLU A 9 18.75 -23.87 0.30
CA GLU A 9 18.34 -23.61 -1.08
C GLU A 9 17.40 -22.41 -1.26
N LEU A 10 17.28 -21.50 -0.29
CA LEU A 10 16.58 -20.23 -0.50
C LEU A 10 17.37 -19.22 -1.38
N ARG A 11 18.20 -19.73 -2.27
CA ARG A 11 18.64 -19.04 -3.51
C ARG A 11 17.57 -19.13 -4.60
N ARG A 12 16.28 -19.27 -4.21
CA ARG A 12 15.18 -19.41 -5.15
C ARG A 12 14.83 -18.07 -5.77
N ASP A 13 14.57 -18.11 -7.07
CA ASP A 13 14.01 -16.98 -7.81
C ASP A 13 12.76 -16.49 -7.08
N TYR A 14 12.58 -15.18 -7.00
CA TYR A 14 11.39 -14.55 -6.49
C TYR A 14 10.11 -15.17 -7.10
N ASN A 15 10.08 -15.42 -8.41
CA ASN A 15 8.98 -16.13 -9.07
C ASN A 15 8.76 -17.53 -8.48
N GLN A 16 9.82 -18.23 -8.08
CA GLN A 16 9.70 -19.54 -7.43
C GLN A 16 9.11 -19.42 -6.03
N VAL A 17 9.53 -18.41 -5.25
CA VAL A 17 8.99 -18.19 -3.90
C VAL A 17 7.50 -17.85 -3.97
N CYS A 18 7.10 -16.90 -4.81
CA CYS A 18 5.69 -16.56 -5.02
C CYS A 18 4.88 -17.76 -5.52
N GLY A 19 5.44 -18.54 -6.44
CA GLY A 19 4.81 -19.75 -6.95
C GLY A 19 4.62 -20.82 -5.88
N ILE A 20 5.60 -21.01 -4.98
CA ILE A 20 5.51 -21.93 -3.84
C ILE A 20 4.42 -21.47 -2.88
N ILE A 21 4.43 -20.20 -2.47
CA ILE A 21 3.41 -19.64 -1.57
C ILE A 21 2.01 -19.83 -2.16
N LEU A 22 1.85 -19.48 -3.45
CA LEU A 22 0.57 -19.65 -4.15
C LEU A 22 0.09 -21.10 -4.13
N ARG A 23 0.99 -22.04 -4.41
CA ARG A 23 0.68 -23.48 -4.40
C ARG A 23 0.30 -23.96 -3.00
N GLU A 24 1.08 -23.61 -1.98
CA GLU A 24 0.84 -24.06 -0.61
C GLU A 24 -0.46 -23.49 -0.06
N GLU A 25 -0.72 -22.21 -0.26
CA GLU A 25 -1.95 -21.57 0.20
C GLU A 25 -3.19 -22.11 -0.55
N ARG A 26 -3.07 -22.38 -1.85
CA ARG A 26 -4.11 -23.07 -2.61
C ARG A 26 -4.38 -24.48 -2.09
N GLN A 27 -3.33 -25.26 -1.83
CA GLN A 27 -3.44 -26.63 -1.31
C GLN A 27 -4.04 -26.69 0.10
N LYS A 28 -3.62 -25.79 1.00
CA LYS A 28 -4.21 -25.66 2.34
C LYS A 28 -5.71 -25.43 2.32
N ARG A 29 -6.21 -24.73 1.30
CA ARG A 29 -7.63 -24.43 1.09
C ARG A 29 -8.36 -25.45 0.23
N ASN A 30 -7.69 -26.54 -0.18
CA ASN A 30 -8.23 -27.56 -1.08
C ASN A 30 -8.76 -26.99 -2.44
N ILE A 31 -8.15 -25.94 -2.95
CA ILE A 31 -8.53 -25.30 -4.20
C ILE A 31 -7.80 -25.99 -5.36
N SER A 32 -8.53 -26.38 -6.44
CA SER A 32 -7.92 -26.91 -7.66
C SER A 32 -7.22 -25.80 -8.45
N ARG A 33 -6.24 -26.16 -9.31
CA ARG A 33 -5.61 -25.19 -10.20
C ARG A 33 -6.59 -24.57 -11.19
N ASP A 34 -7.49 -25.38 -11.73
CA ASP A 34 -8.47 -24.94 -12.72
C ASP A 34 -9.47 -23.96 -12.09
N ASN A 35 -9.87 -24.18 -10.82
CA ASN A 35 -10.74 -23.26 -10.11
C ASN A 35 -10.05 -21.93 -9.83
N LEU A 36 -8.81 -21.94 -9.29
CA LEU A 36 -8.08 -20.70 -9.02
C LEU A 36 -7.78 -19.90 -10.29
N ALA A 37 -7.46 -20.58 -11.38
CA ALA A 37 -7.09 -19.99 -12.68
C ALA A 37 -8.28 -19.61 -13.56
N SER A 38 -9.50 -20.01 -13.22
CA SER A 38 -10.70 -19.86 -14.05
C SER A 38 -10.86 -18.43 -14.58
N GLY A 39 -11.09 -18.27 -15.88
CA GLY A 39 -11.25 -16.97 -16.54
C GLY A 39 -9.96 -16.15 -16.74
N LEU A 40 -8.82 -16.57 -16.13
CA LEU A 40 -7.54 -15.84 -16.23
C LEU A 40 -6.50 -16.58 -17.09
N LEU A 41 -6.30 -17.87 -16.82
CA LEU A 41 -5.31 -18.72 -17.48
C LEU A 41 -5.69 -20.19 -17.31
N SER A 42 -5.00 -21.08 -18.04
CA SER A 42 -5.23 -22.53 -17.86
C SER A 42 -4.58 -23.04 -16.58
N GLY A 43 -5.14 -24.10 -15.97
CA GLY A 43 -4.53 -24.77 -14.81
C GLY A 43 -3.11 -25.28 -15.09
N ALA A 44 -2.80 -25.66 -16.34
CA ALA A 44 -1.45 -26.02 -16.76
C ALA A 44 -0.49 -24.83 -16.72
N ALA A 45 -0.93 -23.63 -17.13
CA ALA A 45 -0.15 -22.40 -17.04
C ALA A 45 0.08 -22.00 -15.57
N LEU A 46 -0.94 -22.11 -14.72
CA LEU A 46 -0.80 -21.92 -13.29
C LEU A 46 0.21 -22.91 -12.68
N GLY A 47 0.19 -24.17 -13.09
CA GLY A 47 1.19 -25.17 -12.66
C GLY A 47 2.63 -24.80 -13.01
N LYS A 48 2.86 -24.12 -14.15
CA LYS A 48 4.18 -23.59 -14.51
C LYS A 48 4.60 -22.42 -13.60
N ILE A 49 3.65 -21.53 -13.24
CA ILE A 49 3.88 -20.45 -12.27
C ILE A 49 4.20 -21.02 -10.89
N GLU A 50 3.39 -21.96 -10.39
CA GLU A 50 3.58 -22.62 -9.10
C GLU A 50 4.92 -23.38 -8.97
N SER A 51 5.47 -23.82 -10.10
CA SER A 51 6.79 -24.49 -10.15
C SER A 51 7.95 -23.55 -10.48
N GLY A 52 7.70 -22.25 -10.64
CA GLY A 52 8.69 -21.25 -11.04
C GLY A 52 9.19 -21.35 -12.47
N LYS A 53 8.58 -22.22 -13.31
CA LYS A 53 8.93 -22.39 -14.74
C LYS A 53 8.39 -21.28 -15.63
N ALA A 54 7.38 -20.52 -15.18
CA ALA A 54 6.83 -19.37 -15.84
C ALA A 54 6.94 -18.12 -14.95
N GLY A 55 7.07 -16.96 -15.60
CA GLY A 55 7.15 -15.69 -14.90
C GLY A 55 5.82 -15.32 -14.23
N TRP A 56 5.93 -14.68 -13.08
CA TRP A 56 4.85 -14.05 -12.36
C TRP A 56 4.57 -12.66 -12.95
N ARG A 57 3.35 -12.41 -13.40
CA ARG A 57 2.93 -11.09 -13.85
C ARG A 57 2.22 -10.33 -12.74
N MET A 58 2.50 -9.05 -12.60
CA MET A 58 2.03 -8.21 -11.49
C MET A 58 0.51 -8.24 -11.32
N LEU A 59 -0.24 -7.90 -12.36
CA LEU A 59 -1.71 -7.81 -12.29
C LEU A 59 -2.36 -9.18 -12.07
N MET A 60 -1.97 -10.16 -12.88
CA MET A 60 -2.49 -11.51 -12.76
C MET A 60 -2.15 -12.15 -11.41
N GLY A 61 -0.91 -11.98 -10.95
CA GLY A 61 -0.49 -12.47 -9.65
C GLY A 61 -1.28 -11.85 -8.51
N THR A 62 -1.57 -10.56 -8.60
CA THR A 62 -2.43 -9.84 -7.65
C THR A 62 -3.82 -10.47 -7.59
N ILE A 63 -4.47 -10.70 -8.73
CA ILE A 63 -5.81 -11.31 -8.79
C ILE A 63 -5.79 -12.71 -8.19
N LEU A 64 -4.80 -13.55 -8.53
CA LEU A 64 -4.68 -14.91 -7.99
C LEU A 64 -4.52 -14.92 -6.45
N LEU A 65 -3.71 -14.02 -5.90
CA LEU A 65 -3.56 -13.88 -4.43
C LEU A 65 -4.87 -13.41 -3.79
N GLN A 66 -5.51 -12.42 -4.36
CA GLN A 66 -6.77 -11.86 -3.84
C GLN A 66 -7.93 -12.86 -3.90
N ARG A 67 -8.01 -13.73 -4.89
CA ARG A 67 -8.98 -14.83 -4.95
C ARG A 67 -8.88 -15.80 -3.76
N MET A 68 -7.70 -15.90 -3.16
CA MET A 68 -7.47 -16.67 -1.94
C MET A 68 -7.62 -15.83 -0.66
N GLY A 69 -8.07 -14.60 -0.73
CA GLY A 69 -8.15 -13.68 0.41
C GLY A 69 -6.80 -13.20 0.93
N LEU A 70 -5.72 -13.39 0.16
CA LEU A 70 -4.40 -12.89 0.50
C LEU A 70 -4.27 -11.43 0.09
N ILE A 71 -3.41 -10.71 0.80
CA ILE A 71 -3.18 -9.28 0.61
C ILE A 71 -1.92 -9.10 -0.24
N PRO A 72 -2.03 -8.66 -1.51
CA PRO A 72 -0.88 -8.55 -2.41
C PRO A 72 0.24 -7.64 -1.88
N GLU A 73 -0.10 -6.63 -1.08
CA GLU A 73 0.85 -5.70 -0.47
C GLU A 73 1.80 -6.37 0.54
N ASN A 74 1.46 -7.56 1.01
CA ASN A 74 2.35 -8.36 1.86
C ASN A 74 3.44 -9.07 1.05
N PHE A 75 3.30 -9.11 -0.28
CA PHE A 75 4.23 -9.77 -1.20
C PHE A 75 5.06 -8.73 -1.93
N GLU A 76 6.35 -8.99 -2.06
CA GLU A 76 7.20 -8.20 -2.93
C GLU A 76 7.05 -8.71 -4.36
N MET A 77 7.00 -7.80 -5.32
CA MET A 77 6.90 -8.15 -6.74
C MET A 77 7.99 -7.46 -7.54
N VAL A 78 8.53 -8.18 -8.52
CA VAL A 78 9.44 -7.60 -9.51
C VAL A 78 8.69 -7.46 -10.82
N ALA A 79 8.44 -6.24 -11.22
CA ALA A 79 7.74 -5.91 -12.45
C ALA A 79 8.72 -5.52 -13.57
N SER A 80 8.28 -5.63 -14.82
CA SER A 80 8.92 -5.00 -15.95
C SER A 80 8.54 -3.52 -16.02
N SER A 81 9.33 -2.72 -16.76
CA SER A 81 8.99 -1.32 -17.03
C SER A 81 7.64 -1.16 -17.71
N ASP A 82 7.28 -2.06 -18.62
CA ASP A 82 5.98 -2.08 -19.31
C ASP A 82 4.82 -2.28 -18.32
N GLU A 83 4.93 -3.25 -17.40
CA GLU A 83 3.89 -3.49 -16.38
C GLU A 83 3.69 -2.27 -15.46
N LEU A 84 4.77 -1.61 -15.05
CA LEU A 84 4.72 -0.40 -14.22
C LEU A 84 4.17 0.80 -14.99
N GLU A 85 4.53 0.96 -16.26
CA GLU A 85 3.99 2.03 -17.11
C GLU A 85 2.48 1.85 -17.32
N ARG A 86 2.02 0.64 -17.60
CA ARG A 86 0.59 0.30 -17.70
C ARG A 86 -0.14 0.59 -16.38
N TRP A 87 0.47 0.24 -15.26
CA TRP A 87 -0.09 0.55 -13.95
C TRP A 87 -0.22 2.06 -13.74
N ARG A 88 0.82 2.86 -14.04
CA ARG A 88 0.80 4.33 -13.92
C ARG A 88 -0.31 4.95 -14.77
N LYS A 89 -0.46 4.50 -16.01
CA LYS A 89 -1.52 5.00 -16.91
C LYS A 89 -2.93 4.66 -16.38
N ARG A 90 -3.13 3.48 -15.78
CA ARG A 90 -4.40 3.17 -15.12
C ARG A 90 -4.62 4.01 -13.88
N GLU A 91 -3.56 4.28 -13.11
CA GLU A 91 -3.64 5.17 -11.94
C GLU A 91 -4.02 6.60 -12.33
N ASP A 92 -3.44 7.13 -13.42
CA ASP A 92 -3.83 8.43 -13.96
C ASP A 92 -5.31 8.47 -14.34
N ILE A 93 -5.85 7.42 -14.95
CA ILE A 93 -7.28 7.30 -15.26
C ILE A 93 -8.11 7.35 -13.98
N CYS A 94 -7.74 6.59 -12.95
CA CYS A 94 -8.44 6.57 -11.66
C CYS A 94 -8.52 7.96 -11.01
N LEU A 95 -7.44 8.73 -11.10
CA LEU A 95 -7.36 10.07 -10.53
C LEU A 95 -8.15 11.12 -11.33
N LEU A 96 -8.31 10.92 -12.64
CA LEU A 96 -8.96 11.89 -13.53
C LEU A 96 -10.48 11.75 -13.54
N ILE A 97 -11.03 10.55 -13.37
CA ILE A 97 -12.48 10.30 -13.53
C ILE A 97 -13.34 11.23 -12.68
N PRO A 98 -13.07 11.49 -11.38
CA PRO A 98 -13.96 12.32 -10.57
C PRO A 98 -14.05 13.79 -11.03
N ASP A 99 -12.91 14.36 -11.41
CA ASP A 99 -12.81 15.81 -11.59
C ASP A 99 -12.62 16.25 -13.05
N ARG A 100 -12.12 15.34 -13.90
CA ARG A 100 -11.78 15.62 -15.32
C ARG A 100 -12.21 14.48 -16.25
N PRO A 101 -13.53 14.21 -16.35
CA PRO A 101 -14.06 13.05 -17.08
C PRO A 101 -13.65 13.01 -18.56
N SER A 102 -13.71 14.11 -19.28
CA SER A 102 -13.31 14.17 -20.69
C SER A 102 -11.82 13.87 -20.91
N GLU A 103 -10.95 14.23 -19.96
CA GLU A 103 -9.53 13.86 -20.01
C GLU A 103 -9.35 12.36 -19.69
N ALA A 104 -10.11 11.84 -18.73
CA ALA A 104 -10.12 10.41 -18.40
C ALA A 104 -10.53 9.57 -19.63
N GLU A 105 -11.57 9.96 -20.35
CA GLU A 105 -12.02 9.30 -21.59
C GLU A 105 -10.88 9.26 -22.63
N ARG A 106 -10.22 10.41 -22.85
CA ARG A 106 -9.08 10.47 -23.78
C ARG A 106 -7.96 9.51 -23.34
N ARG A 107 -7.63 9.43 -22.04
CA ARG A 107 -6.62 8.49 -21.51
C ARG A 107 -7.02 7.02 -21.68
N ILE A 108 -8.27 6.68 -21.48
CA ILE A 108 -8.79 5.32 -21.75
C ILE A 108 -8.56 4.95 -23.23
N GLN A 109 -8.90 5.84 -24.17
CA GLN A 109 -8.68 5.60 -25.60
C GLN A 109 -7.20 5.50 -25.97
N GLU A 110 -6.35 6.36 -25.38
CA GLU A 110 -4.88 6.28 -25.54
C GLU A 110 -4.34 4.94 -25.02
N TYR A 111 -4.82 4.45 -23.88
CA TYR A 111 -4.44 3.16 -23.30
C TYR A 111 -4.80 2.01 -24.26
N ARG A 112 -6.03 1.98 -24.78
CA ARG A 112 -6.50 0.98 -25.75
C ARG A 112 -5.66 0.95 -27.02
N ARG A 113 -5.27 2.11 -27.55
CA ARG A 113 -4.42 2.22 -28.76
C ARG A 113 -2.97 1.82 -28.49
N SER A 114 -2.43 2.17 -27.34
CA SER A 114 -1.02 1.89 -26.99
C SER A 114 -0.78 0.41 -26.69
N TYR A 115 -1.78 -0.28 -26.14
CA TYR A 115 -1.66 -1.66 -25.68
C TYR A 115 -2.71 -2.54 -26.34
N THR A 116 -2.35 -3.13 -27.48
CA THR A 116 -3.23 -4.02 -28.26
C THR A 116 -3.37 -5.41 -27.62
N MET A 117 -2.30 -5.89 -26.95
CA MET A 117 -2.31 -7.14 -26.19
C MET A 117 -2.50 -6.80 -24.70
N ARG A 118 -3.68 -7.07 -24.17
CA ARG A 118 -4.06 -6.78 -22.78
C ARG A 118 -4.38 -8.07 -22.02
N GLU A 119 -4.10 -8.04 -20.73
CA GLU A 119 -4.53 -9.12 -19.83
C GLU A 119 -6.03 -8.99 -19.51
N PRO A 120 -6.71 -10.10 -19.17
CA PRO A 120 -8.13 -10.05 -18.78
C PRO A 120 -8.44 -9.00 -17.73
N GLY A 121 -7.59 -8.84 -16.70
CA GLY A 121 -7.75 -7.82 -15.65
C GLY A 121 -7.59 -6.37 -16.14
N GLU A 122 -6.81 -6.14 -17.21
CA GLU A 122 -6.70 -4.80 -17.83
C GLU A 122 -7.97 -4.44 -18.59
N GLU A 123 -8.54 -5.39 -19.35
CA GLU A 123 -9.82 -5.19 -20.03
C GLU A 123 -10.96 -4.97 -19.03
N GLN A 124 -11.01 -5.77 -17.96
CA GLN A 124 -11.96 -5.57 -16.87
C GLN A 124 -11.87 -4.16 -16.29
N PHE A 125 -10.64 -3.69 -16.00
CA PHE A 125 -10.42 -2.33 -15.51
C PHE A 125 -10.96 -1.27 -16.47
N LEU A 126 -10.71 -1.41 -17.77
CA LEU A 126 -11.15 -0.42 -18.76
C LEU A 126 -12.68 -0.35 -18.85
N PHE A 127 -13.38 -1.49 -18.84
CA PHE A 127 -14.85 -1.50 -18.84
C PHE A 127 -15.44 -0.92 -17.56
N LYS A 128 -14.83 -1.17 -16.39
CA LYS A 128 -15.22 -0.56 -15.13
C LYS A 128 -15.01 0.96 -15.17
N ALA A 129 -13.86 1.43 -15.65
CA ALA A 129 -13.56 2.85 -15.78
C ALA A 129 -14.55 3.56 -16.72
N GLU A 130 -14.88 2.96 -17.87
CA GLU A 130 -15.90 3.47 -18.81
C GLU A 130 -17.30 3.52 -18.19
N PHE A 131 -17.67 2.49 -17.41
CA PHE A 131 -18.95 2.47 -16.69
C PHE A 131 -19.07 3.68 -15.75
N ILE A 132 -18.06 3.87 -14.89
CA ILE A 132 -18.08 4.92 -13.88
C ILE A 132 -18.02 6.31 -14.55
N LEU A 133 -17.21 6.44 -15.60
CA LEU A 133 -17.15 7.68 -16.39
C LEU A 133 -18.53 8.06 -16.95
N ARG A 134 -19.24 7.13 -17.59
CA ARG A 134 -20.58 7.38 -18.11
C ARG A 134 -21.61 7.68 -17.02
N LEU A 135 -21.46 7.06 -15.86
CA LEU A 135 -22.32 7.35 -14.72
C LEU A 135 -22.10 8.77 -14.20
N THR A 136 -20.84 9.25 -14.20
CA THR A 136 -20.47 10.59 -13.72
C THR A 136 -20.89 11.71 -14.70
N GLU A 137 -20.77 11.47 -16.01
CA GLU A 137 -21.05 12.49 -17.05
C GLU A 137 -22.53 12.83 -17.20
N LYS A 138 -23.41 11.89 -16.91
CA LYS A 138 -24.83 12.00 -17.30
C LYS A 138 -25.79 12.44 -16.21
N GLY A 139 -25.38 12.52 -14.94
CA GLY A 139 -26.25 12.91 -13.83
C GLY A 139 -27.49 12.00 -13.64
N ASP A 140 -28.35 12.33 -12.68
CA ASP A 140 -29.50 11.51 -12.24
C ASP A 140 -30.69 11.42 -13.22
N GLY A 141 -30.58 11.92 -14.46
CA GLY A 141 -31.68 12.10 -15.40
C GLY A 141 -31.72 11.17 -16.61
N GLN A 142 -31.19 9.92 -16.51
CA GLN A 142 -31.09 9.03 -17.66
C GLN A 142 -32.33 8.17 -17.90
N GLY A 143 -32.77 8.07 -19.18
CA GLY A 143 -33.78 7.09 -19.62
C GLY A 143 -33.26 5.65 -19.55
N ILE A 144 -34.19 4.68 -19.55
CA ILE A 144 -33.94 3.22 -19.46
C ILE A 144 -32.88 2.73 -20.46
N GLY A 145 -32.81 3.29 -21.67
CA GLY A 145 -31.82 2.90 -22.67
C GLY A 145 -30.36 3.14 -22.24
N ALA A 146 -30.11 4.21 -21.51
CA ALA A 146 -28.77 4.50 -20.98
C ALA A 146 -28.37 3.55 -19.83
N ALA A 147 -29.34 3.10 -19.04
CA ALA A 147 -29.11 2.10 -17.99
C ALA A 147 -28.78 0.71 -18.58
N GLU A 148 -29.43 0.32 -19.69
CA GLU A 148 -29.12 -0.93 -20.40
C GLU A 148 -27.70 -0.90 -21.02
N ASP A 149 -27.24 0.25 -21.53
CA ASP A 149 -25.85 0.41 -21.99
C ASP A 149 -24.84 0.23 -20.86
N LEU A 150 -25.14 0.76 -19.66
CA LEU A 150 -24.32 0.54 -18.46
C LEU A 150 -24.32 -0.94 -18.05
N LEU A 151 -25.46 -1.62 -18.12
CA LEU A 151 -25.55 -3.04 -17.84
C LEU A 151 -24.69 -3.86 -18.80
N LEU A 152 -24.70 -3.52 -20.09
CA LEU A 152 -23.83 -4.17 -21.07
C LEU A 152 -22.35 -3.98 -20.75
N LEU A 153 -21.92 -2.78 -20.34
CA LEU A 153 -20.54 -2.53 -19.94
C LEU A 153 -20.14 -3.32 -18.68
N ALA A 154 -20.99 -3.33 -17.67
CA ALA A 154 -20.76 -4.09 -16.45
C ALA A 154 -20.67 -5.59 -16.73
N GLY A 155 -21.57 -6.13 -17.58
CA GLY A 155 -21.52 -7.53 -18.02
C GLY A 155 -20.21 -7.88 -18.76
N LYS A 156 -19.73 -6.99 -19.62
CA LYS A 156 -18.41 -7.15 -20.27
C LYS A 156 -17.28 -7.16 -19.23
N ALA A 157 -17.31 -6.26 -18.24
CA ALA A 157 -16.29 -6.24 -17.18
C ALA A 157 -16.25 -7.57 -16.40
N VAL A 158 -17.40 -8.13 -16.05
CA VAL A 158 -17.48 -9.46 -15.39
C VAL A 158 -16.90 -10.56 -16.29
N SER A 159 -17.32 -10.61 -17.56
CA SER A 159 -16.92 -11.67 -18.50
C SER A 159 -15.43 -11.66 -18.85
N CYS A 160 -14.68 -10.59 -18.52
CA CYS A 160 -13.24 -10.54 -18.79
C CYS A 160 -12.44 -11.54 -17.93
N THR A 161 -12.84 -11.76 -16.69
CA THR A 161 -12.07 -12.55 -15.71
C THR A 161 -12.87 -13.69 -15.08
N ILE A 162 -14.19 -13.68 -15.18
CA ILE A 162 -15.07 -14.68 -14.62
C ILE A 162 -15.69 -15.50 -15.77
N ALA A 163 -15.41 -16.80 -15.78
CA ALA A 163 -15.93 -17.73 -16.78
C ALA A 163 -17.22 -18.41 -16.27
N GLY A 164 -18.03 -18.92 -17.21
CA GLY A 164 -19.23 -19.72 -16.89
C GLY A 164 -20.47 -18.88 -16.56
N ASP A 165 -21.49 -19.55 -15.99
CA ASP A 165 -22.74 -18.94 -15.54
C ASP A 165 -22.54 -18.41 -14.09
N TRP A 166 -21.78 -17.34 -13.99
CA TRP A 166 -21.35 -16.79 -12.71
C TRP A 166 -22.49 -16.40 -11.77
N GLU A 167 -23.66 -16.07 -12.29
CA GLU A 167 -24.83 -15.72 -11.46
C GLU A 167 -25.35 -16.92 -10.67
N LYS A 168 -25.30 -18.12 -11.24
CA LYS A 168 -25.70 -19.36 -10.58
C LYS A 168 -24.62 -19.96 -9.68
N GLU A 169 -23.37 -19.73 -10.02
CA GLU A 169 -22.21 -20.37 -9.40
C GLU A 169 -21.51 -19.49 -8.38
N MET A 170 -22.01 -18.28 -8.12
CA MET A 170 -21.33 -17.22 -7.36
C MET A 170 -20.79 -17.66 -6.00
N GLU A 171 -21.52 -18.53 -5.28
CA GLU A 171 -21.08 -19.03 -3.96
C GLU A 171 -19.84 -19.95 -4.04
N SER A 172 -19.63 -20.60 -5.19
CA SER A 172 -18.50 -21.52 -5.40
C SER A 172 -17.32 -20.88 -6.12
N LEU A 173 -17.50 -19.68 -6.67
CA LEU A 173 -16.44 -18.96 -7.37
C LEU A 173 -15.42 -18.37 -6.39
N LEU A 174 -14.15 -18.39 -6.84
CA LEU A 174 -13.09 -17.63 -6.18
C LEU A 174 -13.00 -16.26 -6.84
N LEU A 175 -13.30 -15.21 -6.08
CA LEU A 175 -13.40 -13.85 -6.58
C LEU A 175 -12.40 -12.92 -5.90
N ALA A 176 -11.69 -12.13 -6.71
CA ALA A 176 -10.89 -11.01 -6.25
C ALA A 176 -11.79 -9.76 -6.02
N PRO A 177 -11.37 -8.77 -5.20
CA PRO A 177 -12.12 -7.52 -5.01
C PRO A 177 -12.50 -6.83 -6.33
N ALA A 178 -11.59 -6.79 -7.31
CA ALA A 178 -11.88 -6.18 -8.62
C ALA A 178 -12.97 -6.90 -9.41
N GLU A 179 -13.12 -8.20 -9.23
CA GLU A 179 -14.16 -9.03 -9.85
C GLU A 179 -15.51 -8.83 -9.15
N MET A 180 -15.51 -8.80 -7.82
CA MET A 180 -16.69 -8.46 -7.03
C MET A 180 -17.17 -7.04 -7.28
N GLU A 181 -16.26 -6.08 -7.48
CA GLU A 181 -16.61 -4.73 -7.88
C GLU A 181 -17.32 -4.72 -9.25
N ALA A 182 -16.87 -5.50 -10.23
CA ALA A 182 -17.57 -5.63 -11.51
C ALA A 182 -19.00 -6.18 -11.34
N ILE A 183 -19.20 -7.14 -10.43
CA ILE A 183 -20.54 -7.66 -10.06
C ILE A 183 -21.40 -6.58 -9.41
N LEU A 184 -20.83 -5.74 -8.53
CA LEU A 184 -21.56 -4.61 -7.94
C LEU A 184 -21.97 -3.57 -8.99
N LEU A 185 -21.16 -3.36 -10.06
CA LEU A 185 -21.56 -2.49 -11.17
C LEU A 185 -22.74 -3.07 -11.95
N VAL A 186 -22.82 -4.41 -12.12
CA VAL A 186 -24.04 -5.05 -12.64
C VAL A 186 -25.21 -4.75 -11.72
N GLY A 187 -25.07 -4.91 -10.42
CA GLY A 187 -26.10 -4.57 -9.44
C GLY A 187 -26.56 -3.11 -9.51
N ALA A 188 -25.62 -2.17 -9.65
CA ALA A 188 -25.94 -0.76 -9.82
C ALA A 188 -26.71 -0.47 -11.12
N ALA A 189 -26.31 -1.08 -12.24
CA ALA A 189 -27.03 -0.97 -13.50
C ALA A 189 -28.42 -1.60 -13.45
N GLU A 190 -28.58 -2.74 -12.79
CA GLU A 190 -29.89 -3.39 -12.55
C GLU A 190 -30.83 -2.50 -11.72
N MET A 191 -30.29 -1.82 -10.71
CA MET A 191 -31.04 -0.84 -9.93
C MET A 191 -31.52 0.31 -10.82
N LEU A 192 -30.65 0.87 -11.66
CA LEU A 192 -31.00 1.92 -12.61
C LEU A 192 -32.03 1.49 -13.68
N CYS A 193 -32.04 0.21 -14.04
CA CYS A 193 -33.08 -0.41 -14.88
C CYS A 193 -34.39 -0.70 -14.12
N GLY A 194 -34.49 -0.37 -12.84
CA GLY A 194 -35.67 -0.66 -12.02
C GLY A 194 -35.74 -2.09 -11.47
N ARG A 195 -34.77 -2.93 -11.71
CA ARG A 195 -34.72 -4.34 -11.27
C ARG A 195 -34.08 -4.47 -9.89
N LYS A 196 -34.66 -3.77 -8.89
CA LYS A 196 -34.12 -3.65 -7.52
C LYS A 196 -33.88 -4.97 -6.81
N SER A 197 -34.79 -5.96 -6.99
CA SER A 197 -34.63 -7.29 -6.36
C SER A 197 -33.34 -7.99 -6.82
N LYS A 198 -32.99 -7.89 -8.10
CA LYS A 198 -31.75 -8.46 -8.64
C LYS A 198 -30.52 -7.69 -8.12
N ALA A 199 -30.58 -6.36 -8.10
CA ALA A 199 -29.52 -5.53 -7.53
C ALA A 199 -29.23 -5.89 -6.06
N LYS A 200 -30.31 -6.05 -5.26
CA LYS A 200 -30.23 -6.46 -3.83
C LYS A 200 -29.61 -7.84 -3.66
N SER A 201 -30.00 -8.81 -4.50
CA SER A 201 -29.41 -10.17 -4.49
C SER A 201 -27.90 -10.15 -4.77
N LEU A 202 -27.45 -9.43 -5.80
CA LEU A 202 -26.03 -9.32 -6.15
C LEU A 202 -25.24 -8.61 -5.06
N GLN A 203 -25.77 -7.50 -4.52
CA GLN A 203 -25.15 -6.79 -3.42
C GLN A 203 -24.99 -7.67 -2.18
N GLN A 204 -26.03 -8.41 -1.79
CA GLN A 204 -26.00 -9.30 -0.63
C GLN A 204 -25.00 -10.45 -0.81
N ALA A 205 -24.90 -11.01 -2.01
CA ALA A 205 -23.92 -12.04 -2.31
C ALA A 205 -22.49 -11.53 -2.12
N VAL A 206 -22.16 -10.34 -2.68
CA VAL A 206 -20.85 -9.71 -2.46
C VAL A 206 -20.63 -9.33 -1.00
N TRP A 207 -21.66 -8.83 -0.31
CA TRP A 207 -21.56 -8.43 1.10
C TRP A 207 -21.20 -9.59 2.03
N LYS A 208 -21.75 -10.77 1.78
CA LYS A 208 -21.52 -11.98 2.58
C LYS A 208 -20.24 -12.72 2.20
N TYR A 209 -19.70 -12.47 1.00
CA TYR A 209 -18.60 -13.23 0.42
C TYR A 209 -17.34 -13.26 1.31
N PRO A 210 -16.81 -12.12 1.83
CA PRO A 210 -15.61 -12.15 2.67
C PRO A 210 -15.77 -12.98 3.94
N GLU A 211 -16.95 -12.96 4.57
CA GLU A 211 -17.25 -13.74 5.78
C GLU A 211 -17.33 -15.24 5.44
N ALA A 212 -18.06 -15.61 4.38
CA ALA A 212 -18.16 -16.99 3.90
C ALA A 212 -16.80 -17.61 3.54
N HIS A 213 -15.86 -16.80 3.04
CA HIS A 213 -14.51 -17.22 2.66
C HIS A 213 -13.45 -16.91 3.75
N GLN A 214 -13.88 -16.54 4.96
CA GLN A 214 -13.02 -16.27 6.11
C GLN A 214 -11.90 -15.25 5.84
N TRP A 215 -12.20 -14.20 5.07
CA TRP A 215 -11.26 -13.14 4.78
C TRP A 215 -10.97 -12.31 6.03
N LYS A 216 -9.70 -11.94 6.19
CA LYS A 216 -9.30 -10.99 7.23
C LYS A 216 -9.81 -9.57 6.91
N ASP A 217 -9.99 -8.75 7.94
CA ASP A 217 -10.49 -7.37 7.84
C ASP A 217 -9.81 -6.58 6.72
N ARG A 218 -8.48 -6.65 6.63
CA ARG A 218 -7.72 -5.89 5.64
C ARG A 218 -7.99 -6.33 4.18
N ALA A 219 -8.27 -7.62 3.94
CA ALA A 219 -8.69 -8.12 2.63
C ALA A 219 -10.14 -7.72 2.34
N ALA A 220 -11.04 -7.89 3.31
CA ALA A 220 -12.44 -7.52 3.22
C ALA A 220 -12.65 -6.01 2.97
N ALA A 221 -11.78 -5.15 3.52
CA ALA A 221 -11.78 -3.71 3.28
C ALA A 221 -11.51 -3.32 1.81
N GLY A 222 -11.06 -4.24 1.00
CA GLY A 222 -10.90 -4.04 -0.45
C GLY A 222 -12.21 -4.04 -1.22
N ILE A 223 -13.33 -4.51 -0.65
CA ILE A 223 -14.62 -4.64 -1.34
C ILE A 223 -15.84 -4.22 -0.52
N LEU A 224 -15.87 -4.45 0.79
CA LEU A 224 -17.07 -4.18 1.59
C LEU A 224 -17.50 -2.71 1.58
N PRO A 225 -16.63 -1.68 1.49
CA PRO A 225 -17.09 -0.30 1.35
C PRO A 225 -17.93 -0.06 0.09
N GLN A 226 -17.56 -0.66 -1.05
CA GLN A 226 -18.34 -0.53 -2.30
C GLN A 226 -19.67 -1.28 -2.18
N ALA A 227 -19.66 -2.48 -1.60
CA ALA A 227 -20.88 -3.24 -1.36
C ALA A 227 -21.84 -2.52 -0.40
N ALA A 228 -21.29 -1.82 0.61
CA ALA A 228 -22.07 -0.98 1.51
C ALA A 228 -22.70 0.21 0.77
N LEU A 229 -21.97 0.89 -0.11
CA LEU A 229 -22.51 2.02 -0.88
C LEU A 229 -23.75 1.62 -1.70
N LEU A 230 -23.67 0.50 -2.44
CA LEU A 230 -24.84 0.00 -3.18
C LEU A 230 -25.98 -0.45 -2.25
N GLY A 231 -25.64 -1.16 -1.16
CA GLY A 231 -26.64 -1.64 -0.21
C GLY A 231 -27.35 -0.50 0.55
N MET A 232 -26.60 0.52 0.95
CA MET A 232 -27.17 1.72 1.58
C MET A 232 -28.09 2.47 0.61
N THR A 233 -27.69 2.60 -0.66
CA THR A 233 -28.54 3.25 -1.69
C THR A 233 -29.86 2.50 -1.84
N LEU A 234 -29.82 1.16 -1.99
CA LEU A 234 -31.02 0.33 -2.08
C LEU A 234 -31.90 0.43 -0.83
N ALA A 235 -31.30 0.34 0.36
CA ALA A 235 -32.02 0.43 1.62
C ALA A 235 -32.68 1.81 1.82
N MET A 236 -32.00 2.90 1.46
CA MET A 236 -32.55 4.24 1.55
C MET A 236 -33.73 4.46 0.58
N GLU A 237 -33.67 3.90 -0.64
CA GLU A 237 -34.79 3.93 -1.59
C GLU A 237 -36.01 3.10 -1.14
N GLU A 238 -35.79 2.06 -0.32
CA GLU A 238 -36.84 1.23 0.28
C GLU A 238 -37.34 1.78 1.63
N GLY A 239 -36.75 2.87 2.15
CA GLY A 239 -37.06 3.45 3.46
C GLY A 239 -36.47 2.68 4.64
N GLU A 240 -35.54 1.75 4.40
CA GLU A 240 -34.90 0.91 5.41
C GLU A 240 -33.69 1.62 6.04
N SER A 241 -33.89 2.79 6.67
CA SER A 241 -32.82 3.66 7.21
C SER A 241 -31.88 2.93 8.17
N ARG A 242 -32.44 2.01 9.00
CA ARG A 242 -31.65 1.25 9.96
C ARG A 242 -30.70 0.27 9.27
N LEU A 243 -31.16 -0.42 8.22
CA LEU A 243 -30.30 -1.31 7.43
C LEU A 243 -29.17 -0.54 6.74
N ALA A 244 -29.47 0.65 6.19
CA ALA A 244 -28.47 1.54 5.62
C ALA A 244 -27.41 1.94 6.66
N TYR A 245 -27.83 2.29 7.89
CA TYR A 245 -26.92 2.62 8.99
C TYR A 245 -26.02 1.44 9.37
N GLU A 246 -26.59 0.24 9.55
CA GLU A 246 -25.83 -0.95 9.95
C GLU A 246 -24.75 -1.32 8.92
N GLN A 247 -25.09 -1.27 7.63
CA GLN A 247 -24.12 -1.52 6.55
C GLN A 247 -23.03 -0.46 6.50
N GLY A 248 -23.40 0.81 6.56
CA GLY A 248 -22.46 1.93 6.57
C GLY A 248 -21.52 1.90 7.78
N ARG A 249 -22.07 1.64 8.98
CA ARG A 249 -21.28 1.49 10.21
C ARG A 249 -20.29 0.33 10.10
N LYS A 250 -20.74 -0.87 9.67
CA LYS A 250 -19.86 -2.04 9.51
C LYS A 250 -18.71 -1.75 8.53
N ALA A 251 -18.99 -1.10 7.41
CA ALA A 251 -17.97 -0.72 6.42
C ALA A 251 -17.00 0.35 6.96
N LEU A 252 -17.51 1.36 7.67
CA LEU A 252 -16.67 2.41 8.25
C LEU A 252 -15.74 1.83 9.33
N GLU A 253 -16.25 0.99 10.23
CA GLU A 253 -15.44 0.32 11.24
C GLU A 253 -14.35 -0.58 10.63
N LEU A 254 -14.66 -1.23 9.52
CA LEU A 254 -13.68 -2.04 8.79
C LEU A 254 -12.56 -1.18 8.20
N LEU A 255 -12.90 -0.03 7.60
CA LEU A 255 -11.90 0.93 7.09
C LEU A 255 -11.01 1.46 8.22
N ARG A 256 -11.59 1.80 9.36
CA ARG A 256 -10.87 2.28 10.54
C ARG A 256 -9.88 1.24 11.08
N ARG A 257 -10.31 -0.01 11.29
CA ARG A 257 -9.45 -1.11 11.78
C ARG A 257 -8.37 -1.54 10.79
N SER A 258 -8.63 -1.39 9.50
CA SER A 258 -7.64 -1.68 8.45
C SER A 258 -6.79 -0.46 8.06
N PHE A 259 -7.03 0.70 8.68
CA PHE A 259 -6.37 1.98 8.40
C PHE A 259 -6.55 2.47 6.96
N ARG A 260 -7.57 1.96 6.23
CA ARG A 260 -7.81 2.28 4.84
C ARG A 260 -8.74 3.48 4.69
N HIS A 261 -8.52 4.24 3.60
CA HIS A 261 -9.38 5.37 3.25
C HIS A 261 -9.95 5.26 1.82
N SER A 262 -9.81 4.09 1.18
CA SER A 262 -10.45 3.81 -0.11
C SER A 262 -11.97 3.84 0.05
N TYR A 263 -12.66 4.61 -0.79
CA TYR A 263 -14.13 4.82 -0.72
C TYR A 263 -14.65 5.41 0.60
N LEU A 264 -13.76 5.95 1.44
CA LEU A 264 -14.12 6.51 2.74
C LEU A 264 -15.05 7.71 2.59
N LEU A 265 -14.70 8.68 1.74
CA LEU A 265 -15.48 9.90 1.61
C LEU A 265 -16.88 9.65 1.02
N PRO A 266 -17.08 8.86 -0.04
CA PRO A 266 -18.41 8.44 -0.49
C PRO A 266 -19.24 7.77 0.62
N LEU A 267 -18.62 6.88 1.40
CA LEU A 267 -19.28 6.19 2.51
C LEU A 267 -19.74 7.16 3.61
N LEU A 268 -18.87 8.11 4.00
CA LEU A 268 -19.20 9.13 5.01
C LEU A 268 -20.32 10.07 4.52
N LYS A 269 -20.32 10.45 3.23
CA LYS A 269 -21.40 11.23 2.63
C LYS A 269 -22.74 10.48 2.61
N MET A 270 -22.71 9.16 2.40
CA MET A 270 -23.92 8.34 2.47
C MET A 270 -24.45 8.22 3.90
N LEU A 271 -23.59 8.03 4.89
CA LEU A 271 -23.96 7.99 6.30
C LEU A 271 -24.64 9.30 6.77
N GLU A 272 -24.21 10.44 6.25
CA GLU A 272 -24.82 11.74 6.56
C GLU A 272 -26.29 11.84 6.10
N LYS A 273 -26.63 11.19 4.97
CA LYS A 273 -27.99 11.21 4.38
C LYS A 273 -28.99 10.36 5.17
N ILE A 274 -28.56 9.55 6.12
CA ILE A 274 -29.44 8.66 6.89
C ILE A 274 -30.35 9.48 7.79
N PRO A 275 -31.70 9.30 7.72
CA PRO A 275 -32.66 9.95 8.61
C PRO A 275 -32.41 9.57 10.07
N ARG A 276 -32.32 10.58 10.96
CA ARG A 276 -31.94 10.37 12.36
C ARG A 276 -33.12 10.02 13.28
N GLN A 277 -34.36 10.11 12.78
CA GLN A 277 -35.57 9.92 13.60
C GLN A 277 -35.70 8.47 14.11
N GLU A 278 -35.21 7.51 13.34
CA GLU A 278 -35.30 6.08 13.66
C GLU A 278 -34.11 5.54 14.45
N LEU A 279 -33.12 6.40 14.72
CA LEU A 279 -31.87 6.03 15.38
C LEU A 279 -31.90 6.39 16.87
N ASP A 280 -31.29 5.54 17.70
CA ASP A 280 -31.10 5.82 19.11
C ASP A 280 -30.01 6.88 19.38
N GLU A 281 -29.75 7.17 20.65
CA GLU A 281 -28.79 8.23 21.04
C GLU A 281 -27.34 7.83 20.69
N GLU A 282 -26.97 6.57 20.87
CA GLU A 282 -25.63 6.05 20.54
C GLU A 282 -25.40 6.09 19.02
N GLU A 283 -26.36 5.64 18.24
CA GLU A 283 -26.32 5.65 16.79
C GLU A 283 -26.21 7.08 16.24
N ARG A 284 -26.95 8.04 16.81
CA ARG A 284 -26.84 9.47 16.45
C ARG A 284 -25.48 10.06 16.81
N ALA A 285 -24.92 9.69 17.98
CA ALA A 285 -23.57 10.13 18.39
C ALA A 285 -22.51 9.57 17.42
N TYR A 286 -22.67 8.32 16.97
CA TYR A 286 -21.79 7.71 15.97
C TYR A 286 -21.84 8.45 14.62
N LEU A 287 -23.03 8.79 14.12
CA LEU A 287 -23.16 9.59 12.90
C LEU A 287 -22.52 10.98 13.03
N LYS A 288 -22.65 11.62 14.19
CA LYS A 288 -21.97 12.89 14.47
C LYS A 288 -20.43 12.75 14.44
N GLN A 289 -19.93 11.63 14.91
CA GLN A 289 -18.50 11.32 14.80
C GLN A 289 -18.10 11.10 13.31
N ALA A 290 -18.90 10.37 12.55
CA ALA A 290 -18.69 10.17 11.11
C ALA A 290 -18.68 11.49 10.32
N GLU A 291 -19.53 12.46 10.67
CA GLU A 291 -19.50 13.83 10.11
C GLU A 291 -18.16 14.52 10.39
N THR A 292 -17.65 14.38 11.61
CA THR A 292 -16.32 14.94 11.97
C THR A 292 -15.21 14.32 11.13
N PHE A 293 -15.26 13.02 10.87
CA PHE A 293 -14.33 12.34 9.96
C PHE A 293 -14.48 12.87 8.54
N ARG A 294 -15.72 12.99 8.01
CA ARG A 294 -15.99 13.54 6.67
C ARG A 294 -15.36 14.91 6.51
N ASP A 295 -15.69 15.85 7.39
CA ASP A 295 -15.21 17.24 7.31
C ASP A 295 -13.68 17.31 7.33
N THR A 296 -13.05 16.43 8.14
CA THR A 296 -11.59 16.35 8.25
C THR A 296 -10.97 15.79 6.97
N PHE A 297 -11.47 14.66 6.44
CA PHE A 297 -10.93 14.06 5.22
C PHE A 297 -11.21 14.93 3.98
N GLU A 298 -12.36 15.58 3.86
CA GLU A 298 -12.63 16.56 2.79
C GLU A 298 -11.63 17.72 2.81
N ARG A 299 -11.32 18.24 4.00
CA ARG A 299 -10.33 19.29 4.16
C ARG A 299 -8.93 18.83 3.74
N ILE A 300 -8.50 17.65 4.20
CA ILE A 300 -7.21 17.06 3.85
C ILE A 300 -7.12 16.86 2.33
N TYR A 301 -8.13 16.26 1.73
CA TYR A 301 -8.14 15.99 0.29
C TYR A 301 -8.09 17.29 -0.52
N ARG A 302 -8.84 18.32 -0.13
CA ARG A 302 -8.79 19.64 -0.77
C ARG A 302 -7.43 20.31 -0.60
N GLN A 303 -6.80 20.19 0.56
CA GLN A 303 -5.48 20.78 0.83
C GLN A 303 -4.39 20.24 -0.11
N TYR A 304 -4.48 18.97 -0.51
CA TYR A 304 -3.47 18.30 -1.34
C TYR A 304 -3.96 18.02 -2.78
N ASP A 305 -5.05 18.65 -3.20
CA ASP A 305 -5.67 18.39 -4.51
C ASP A 305 -5.83 16.90 -4.81
N TYR A 306 -6.30 16.15 -3.78
CA TYR A 306 -6.48 14.71 -3.85
C TYR A 306 -7.96 14.40 -4.11
N PRO A 307 -8.29 13.63 -5.18
CA PRO A 307 -9.68 13.32 -5.50
C PRO A 307 -10.27 12.34 -4.49
N GLY A 308 -11.15 12.82 -3.61
CA GLY A 308 -11.76 12.03 -2.53
C GLY A 308 -12.69 10.92 -3.00
N GLU A 309 -13.13 10.97 -4.25
CA GLU A 309 -14.02 9.99 -4.88
C GLU A 309 -13.30 9.18 -5.96
N ARG A 310 -11.96 9.12 -5.90
CA ARG A 310 -11.18 8.37 -6.88
C ARG A 310 -11.55 6.89 -6.89
N ILE A 311 -11.45 6.30 -8.08
CA ILE A 311 -11.53 4.86 -8.25
C ILE A 311 -10.20 4.23 -7.83
N TRP A 312 -10.25 3.06 -7.22
CA TRP A 312 -9.07 2.29 -6.86
C TRP A 312 -8.89 1.13 -7.83
N GLN A 313 -7.69 0.98 -8.37
CA GLN A 313 -7.41 -0.15 -9.26
C GLN A 313 -7.09 -1.46 -8.51
N GLY A 314 -7.15 -1.47 -7.18
CA GLY A 314 -6.97 -2.67 -6.36
C GLY A 314 -5.53 -3.18 -6.24
N ILE A 315 -4.55 -2.43 -6.75
CA ILE A 315 -3.13 -2.81 -6.74
C ILE A 315 -2.30 -1.66 -6.19
N SER A 316 -1.51 -1.93 -5.15
CA SER A 316 -0.48 -1.03 -4.65
C SER A 316 0.89 -1.41 -5.22
N VAL A 317 1.68 -0.40 -5.59
CA VAL A 317 3.06 -0.61 -6.09
C VAL A 317 4.13 -0.41 -5.02
N GLU A 318 3.76 -0.25 -3.77
CA GLU A 318 4.69 0.06 -2.69
C GLU A 318 5.78 -1.00 -2.48
N ASN A 319 5.49 -2.25 -2.83
CA ASN A 319 6.41 -3.38 -2.73
C ASN A 319 6.82 -3.92 -4.10
N ILE A 320 6.79 -3.07 -5.14
CA ILE A 320 7.15 -3.47 -6.49
C ILE A 320 8.46 -2.82 -6.90
N GLY A 321 9.44 -3.65 -7.24
CA GLY A 321 10.74 -3.27 -7.76
C GLY A 321 10.85 -3.46 -9.26
N GLU A 322 11.55 -2.56 -9.96
CA GLU A 322 11.88 -2.70 -11.38
C GLU A 322 13.32 -3.18 -11.54
N ALA A 323 13.50 -4.42 -11.97
CA ALA A 323 14.82 -5.08 -12.03
C ALA A 323 15.85 -4.30 -12.85
N GLY A 324 15.44 -3.78 -14.01
CA GLY A 324 16.36 -3.06 -14.92
C GLY A 324 16.85 -1.74 -14.34
N VAL A 325 15.94 -1.01 -13.70
CA VAL A 325 16.25 0.26 -13.05
C VAL A 325 17.19 0.05 -11.87
N ILE A 326 16.91 -0.96 -11.05
CA ILE A 326 17.76 -1.33 -9.90
C ILE A 326 19.17 -1.67 -10.38
N LEU A 327 19.31 -2.52 -11.39
CA LEU A 327 20.62 -2.89 -11.95
C LEU A 327 21.37 -1.68 -12.51
N LYS A 328 20.70 -0.81 -13.27
CA LYS A 328 21.28 0.42 -13.83
C LYS A 328 21.81 1.35 -12.74
N MET A 329 21.04 1.49 -11.67
CA MET A 329 21.39 2.33 -10.54
C MET A 329 22.59 1.76 -9.79
N LEU A 330 22.57 0.48 -9.42
CA LEU A 330 23.69 -0.21 -8.77
C LEU A 330 24.97 -0.14 -9.60
N ARG A 331 24.88 -0.36 -10.91
CA ARG A 331 26.04 -0.22 -11.81
C ARG A 331 26.63 1.19 -11.78
N LYS A 332 25.77 2.22 -11.86
CA LYS A 332 26.23 3.62 -11.81
C LYS A 332 26.90 3.94 -10.48
N PHE A 333 26.31 3.51 -9.37
CA PHE A 333 26.87 3.73 -8.03
C PHE A 333 28.18 2.96 -7.80
N SER A 334 28.36 1.78 -8.41
CA SER A 334 29.63 1.04 -8.38
C SER A 334 30.70 1.58 -9.33
N GLY A 335 30.42 2.66 -10.09
CA GLY A 335 31.34 3.26 -11.06
C GLY A 335 31.66 2.37 -12.27
N LYS A 336 30.92 1.28 -12.49
CA LYS A 336 31.21 0.34 -13.58
C LYS A 336 30.63 0.81 -14.91
N SER A 337 31.47 0.79 -15.96
CA SER A 337 30.98 0.91 -17.34
C SER A 337 30.17 -0.32 -17.73
N LYS A 338 29.28 -0.21 -18.73
CA LYS A 338 28.51 -1.36 -19.23
C LYS A 338 29.41 -2.50 -19.69
N ALA A 339 30.54 -2.20 -20.33
CA ALA A 339 31.51 -3.19 -20.79
C ALA A 339 32.13 -3.99 -19.64
N LYS A 340 32.43 -3.35 -18.51
CA LYS A 340 32.94 -4.04 -17.30
C LYS A 340 31.83 -4.76 -16.52
N ALA A 341 30.62 -4.27 -16.57
CA ALA A 341 29.49 -4.77 -15.81
C ALA A 341 28.91 -6.11 -16.32
N VAL A 342 29.24 -6.52 -17.53
CA VAL A 342 28.74 -7.77 -18.12
C VAL A 342 29.59 -8.99 -17.78
N TYR A 343 30.70 -8.82 -17.07
CA TYR A 343 31.58 -9.92 -16.68
C TYR A 343 31.56 -10.15 -15.16
N ASP A 344 31.56 -11.41 -14.73
CA ASP A 344 31.75 -11.88 -13.35
C ASP A 344 33.07 -12.66 -13.31
N GLY A 345 34.15 -11.98 -12.93
CA GLY A 345 35.49 -12.48 -13.20
C GLY A 345 35.79 -12.52 -14.70
N GLU A 346 36.12 -13.70 -15.21
CA GLU A 346 36.35 -13.94 -16.66
C GLU A 346 35.06 -14.35 -17.39
N ASP A 347 34.01 -14.73 -16.68
CA ASP A 347 32.75 -15.21 -17.24
C ASP A 347 31.85 -14.06 -17.70
N GLN A 348 31.43 -14.09 -18.95
CA GLN A 348 30.42 -13.16 -19.45
C GLN A 348 29.02 -13.59 -19.01
N VAL A 349 28.38 -12.78 -18.13
CA VAL A 349 27.02 -13.02 -17.60
C VAL A 349 25.96 -12.72 -18.65
N VAL A 350 26.10 -11.54 -19.29
CA VAL A 350 25.24 -11.07 -20.37
C VAL A 350 26.06 -10.26 -21.37
N THR A 351 25.58 -10.10 -22.59
CA THR A 351 26.20 -9.17 -23.54
C THR A 351 25.87 -7.71 -23.18
N VAL A 352 26.68 -6.76 -23.62
CA VAL A 352 26.40 -5.32 -23.43
C VAL A 352 25.02 -4.95 -23.98
N ARG A 353 24.65 -5.47 -25.13
CA ARG A 353 23.32 -5.24 -25.74
C ARG A 353 22.18 -5.83 -24.90
N GLN A 354 22.40 -6.99 -24.28
CA GLN A 354 21.41 -7.57 -23.34
C GLN A 354 21.29 -6.73 -22.08
N LEU A 355 22.42 -6.27 -21.50
CA LEU A 355 22.41 -5.38 -20.35
C LEU A 355 21.67 -4.06 -20.65
N GLU A 356 21.85 -3.49 -21.84
CA GLU A 356 21.13 -2.28 -22.27
C GLU A 356 19.62 -2.51 -22.35
N LYS A 357 19.19 -3.63 -22.88
CA LYS A 357 17.76 -4.00 -22.94
C LYS A 357 17.20 -4.26 -21.54
N ILE A 358 17.99 -4.86 -20.63
CA ILE A 358 17.61 -5.06 -19.24
C ILE A 358 17.49 -3.70 -18.52
N GLU A 359 18.51 -2.85 -18.62
CA GLU A 359 18.52 -1.53 -17.96
C GLU A 359 17.49 -0.54 -18.51
N SER A 360 17.00 -0.76 -19.73
CA SER A 360 15.90 -0.01 -20.33
C SER A 360 14.53 -0.63 -20.08
N GLY A 361 14.45 -1.77 -19.36
CA GLY A 361 13.21 -2.46 -19.04
C GLY A 361 12.59 -3.26 -20.19
N VAL A 362 13.24 -3.30 -21.37
CA VAL A 362 12.76 -4.06 -22.53
C VAL A 362 12.81 -5.57 -22.28
N HIS A 363 13.81 -6.03 -21.50
CA HIS A 363 13.96 -7.44 -21.13
C HIS A 363 14.13 -7.59 -19.62
N LYS A 364 13.43 -8.57 -19.06
CA LYS A 364 13.64 -9.02 -17.69
C LYS A 364 14.83 -9.99 -17.68
N PRO A 365 15.84 -9.80 -16.80
CA PRO A 365 16.94 -10.76 -16.68
C PRO A 365 16.44 -12.07 -16.09
N SER A 366 17.12 -13.18 -16.40
CA SER A 366 16.94 -14.38 -15.60
C SER A 366 17.40 -14.14 -14.16
N PHE A 367 16.85 -14.89 -13.22
CA PHE A 367 17.24 -14.76 -11.81
C PHE A 367 18.74 -14.94 -11.60
N GLU A 368 19.32 -15.95 -12.21
CA GLU A 368 20.75 -16.24 -12.13
C GLU A 368 21.59 -15.04 -12.62
N ASN A 369 21.27 -14.50 -13.79
CA ASN A 369 21.95 -13.34 -14.33
C ASN A 369 21.75 -12.11 -13.44
N TYR A 370 20.56 -11.93 -12.89
CA TYR A 370 20.27 -10.83 -11.98
C TYR A 370 21.11 -10.92 -10.70
N GLN A 371 21.21 -12.09 -10.08
CA GLN A 371 22.01 -12.32 -8.88
C GLN A 371 23.52 -12.15 -9.16
N ARG A 372 24.00 -12.62 -10.30
CA ARG A 372 25.41 -12.44 -10.71
C ARG A 372 25.74 -10.96 -10.91
N LEU A 373 24.86 -10.20 -11.58
CA LEU A 373 25.04 -8.76 -11.77
C LEU A 373 25.02 -7.99 -10.44
N ILE A 374 24.09 -8.31 -9.54
CA ILE A 374 24.01 -7.68 -8.21
C ILE A 374 25.27 -7.91 -7.40
N ARG A 375 25.79 -9.14 -7.36
CA ARG A 375 27.05 -9.45 -6.66
C ARG A 375 28.22 -8.63 -7.17
N GLN A 376 28.31 -8.44 -8.48
CA GLN A 376 29.33 -7.60 -9.08
C GLN A 376 29.25 -6.13 -8.67
N TYR A 377 28.05 -5.65 -8.33
CA TYR A 377 27.83 -4.29 -7.85
C TYR A 377 28.00 -4.14 -6.34
N GLY A 378 28.55 -5.19 -5.68
CA GLY A 378 28.87 -5.16 -4.26
C GLY A 378 27.67 -5.44 -3.34
N LYS A 379 26.58 -6.01 -3.88
CA LYS A 379 25.42 -6.40 -3.08
C LYS A 379 25.34 -7.92 -2.89
N GLN A 380 24.78 -8.36 -1.77
CA GLN A 380 24.59 -9.78 -1.51
C GLN A 380 23.47 -10.35 -2.40
N ALA A 381 23.53 -11.67 -2.65
CA ALA A 381 22.44 -12.40 -3.27
C ALA A 381 21.15 -12.22 -2.43
N GLY A 382 20.01 -12.01 -3.08
CA GLY A 382 18.74 -11.73 -2.40
C GLY A 382 18.52 -10.27 -2.00
N TRP A 383 19.46 -9.37 -2.29
CA TRP A 383 19.34 -7.95 -1.96
C TRP A 383 18.08 -7.26 -2.50
N THR A 384 17.49 -7.75 -3.56
CA THR A 384 16.30 -7.15 -4.18
C THR A 384 14.99 -7.58 -3.59
N THR A 385 15.00 -8.57 -2.70
CA THR A 385 13.81 -8.95 -1.96
C THR A 385 13.82 -8.18 -0.64
N ALA A 386 12.99 -7.15 -0.52
CA ALA A 386 12.93 -6.29 0.65
C ALA A 386 12.18 -6.95 1.83
N MET A 387 11.59 -8.12 1.62
CA MET A 387 10.83 -8.82 2.64
C MET A 387 11.63 -9.95 3.28
N LEU A 388 11.07 -10.55 4.33
CA LEU A 388 11.65 -11.70 4.98
C LEU A 388 11.88 -12.85 3.99
N GLU A 389 13.01 -13.49 4.07
CA GLU A 389 13.32 -14.72 3.35
C GLU A 389 12.45 -15.86 3.91
N THR A 390 11.24 -15.99 3.35
CA THR A 390 10.24 -16.99 3.75
C THR A 390 9.44 -17.45 2.54
N ASP A 391 8.95 -18.68 2.60
CA ASP A 391 7.97 -19.26 1.67
C ASP A 391 6.57 -19.38 2.31
N SER A 392 6.33 -18.71 3.44
CA SER A 392 5.07 -18.75 4.18
C SER A 392 4.32 -17.43 4.10
N ALA A 393 3.10 -17.45 3.57
CA ALA A 393 2.20 -16.30 3.59
C ALA A 393 1.89 -15.84 5.03
N GLU A 394 1.73 -16.79 5.96
CA GLU A 394 1.47 -16.49 7.38
C GLU A 394 2.59 -15.66 8.00
N VAL A 395 3.85 -15.94 7.66
CA VAL A 395 5.02 -15.17 8.15
C VAL A 395 4.99 -13.76 7.60
N LEU A 396 4.65 -13.56 6.32
CA LEU A 396 4.54 -12.25 5.72
C LEU A 396 3.39 -11.42 6.33
N GLU A 397 2.26 -12.06 6.61
CA GLU A 397 1.14 -11.42 7.30
C GLU A 397 1.52 -11.01 8.73
N LEU A 398 2.18 -11.90 9.49
CA LEU A 398 2.65 -11.62 10.84
C LEU A 398 3.64 -10.45 10.88
N ARG A 399 4.58 -10.40 9.92
CA ARG A 399 5.48 -9.26 9.78
C ARG A 399 4.72 -7.95 9.56
N GLN A 400 3.70 -7.97 8.71
CA GLN A 400 2.89 -6.78 8.44
C GLN A 400 2.07 -6.34 9.67
N GLU A 401 1.58 -7.30 10.44
CA GLU A 401 0.91 -7.03 11.71
C GLU A 401 1.87 -6.35 12.69
N ILE A 402 3.09 -6.88 12.84
CA ILE A 402 4.14 -6.24 13.66
C ILE A 402 4.43 -4.82 13.17
N ALA A 403 4.52 -4.59 11.86
CA ALA A 403 4.76 -3.25 11.32
C ALA A 403 3.64 -2.27 11.67
N SER A 404 2.37 -2.72 11.66
CA SER A 404 1.22 -1.92 12.09
C SER A 404 1.28 -1.61 13.61
N LEU A 405 1.60 -2.60 14.44
CA LEU A 405 1.76 -2.43 15.89
C LEU A 405 2.91 -1.46 16.23
N VAL A 406 4.02 -1.51 15.51
CA VAL A 406 5.13 -0.55 15.62
C VAL A 406 4.65 0.87 15.29
N ALA A 407 3.90 1.02 14.20
CA ALA A 407 3.35 2.31 13.80
C ALA A 407 2.37 2.89 14.83
N LEU A 408 1.58 2.05 15.52
CA LEU A 408 0.68 2.41 16.61
C LEU A 408 1.37 2.48 17.99
N CYS A 409 2.69 2.29 18.06
CA CYS A 409 3.46 2.28 19.32
C CYS A 409 2.98 1.25 20.36
N GLN A 410 2.40 0.13 19.92
CA GLN A 410 1.87 -0.93 20.79
C GLN A 410 2.97 -1.93 21.19
N TRP A 411 3.97 -1.47 21.93
CA TRP A 411 5.24 -2.17 22.17
C TRP A 411 5.12 -3.52 22.90
N ASP A 412 4.11 -3.69 23.76
CA ASP A 412 3.88 -4.97 24.44
C ASP A 412 3.39 -6.05 23.44
N GLN A 413 2.52 -5.66 22.52
CA GLN A 413 2.05 -6.53 21.46
C GLN A 413 3.17 -6.81 20.44
N VAL A 414 3.98 -5.79 20.09
CA VAL A 414 5.17 -5.98 19.25
C VAL A 414 6.08 -7.06 19.83
N LYS A 415 6.36 -7.02 21.14
CA LYS A 415 7.19 -8.04 21.80
C LYS A 415 6.58 -9.43 21.66
N TRP A 416 5.28 -9.57 21.88
CA TRP A 416 4.58 -10.84 21.78
C TRP A 416 4.61 -11.41 20.36
N GLU A 417 4.29 -10.61 19.37
CA GLU A 417 4.28 -11.03 17.96
C GLU A 417 5.70 -11.31 17.43
N LEU A 418 6.69 -10.56 17.90
CA LEU A 418 8.11 -10.83 17.57
C LEU A 418 8.55 -12.23 18.06
N GLU A 419 8.13 -12.67 19.25
CA GLU A 419 8.42 -14.02 19.72
C GLU A 419 7.74 -15.10 18.87
N LYS A 420 6.53 -14.84 18.35
CA LYS A 420 5.88 -15.75 17.39
C LYS A 420 6.64 -15.79 16.07
N LEU A 421 7.05 -14.63 15.55
CA LEU A 421 7.83 -14.51 14.32
C LEU A 421 9.13 -15.31 14.43
N ARG A 422 9.87 -15.13 15.52
CA ARG A 422 11.13 -15.82 15.78
C ARG A 422 11.02 -17.35 15.72
N ARG A 423 9.88 -17.91 16.14
CA ARG A 423 9.63 -19.38 16.09
C ARG A 423 9.32 -19.89 14.68
N LYS A 424 8.91 -19.01 13.77
CA LYS A 424 8.44 -19.36 12.42
C LYS A 424 9.48 -19.12 11.33
N VAL A 425 10.54 -18.36 11.61
CA VAL A 425 11.55 -17.96 10.63
C VAL A 425 12.90 -18.60 10.91
N ASN A 426 13.77 -18.70 9.88
CA ASN A 426 15.13 -19.16 10.06
C ASN A 426 16.07 -17.96 10.31
N PRO A 427 16.66 -17.82 11.54
CA PRO A 427 17.49 -16.69 11.91
C PRO A 427 18.85 -16.65 11.17
N GLU A 428 19.25 -17.72 10.48
CA GLU A 428 20.50 -17.76 9.71
C GLU A 428 20.41 -16.95 8.40
N TYR A 429 19.20 -16.63 7.93
CA TYR A 429 19.03 -15.80 6.76
C TYR A 429 19.34 -14.33 7.08
N PRO A 430 20.19 -13.66 6.29
CA PRO A 430 20.65 -12.31 6.59
C PRO A 430 19.52 -11.32 6.83
N ARG A 431 18.46 -11.35 6.03
CA ARG A 431 17.33 -10.43 6.18
C ARG A 431 16.45 -10.75 7.37
N VAL A 432 16.26 -12.02 7.67
CA VAL A 432 15.57 -12.43 8.89
C VAL A 432 16.35 -11.98 10.11
N LYS A 433 17.67 -12.19 10.13
CA LYS A 433 18.54 -11.73 11.21
C LYS A 433 18.49 -10.22 11.38
N GLN A 434 18.51 -9.46 10.25
CA GLN A 434 18.40 -8.01 10.27
C GLN A 434 17.08 -7.54 10.86
N GLU A 435 15.94 -8.09 10.40
CA GLU A 435 14.60 -7.72 10.88
C GLU A 435 14.41 -8.03 12.36
N LEU A 436 14.83 -9.21 12.81
CA LEU A 436 14.74 -9.57 14.23
C LEU A 436 15.56 -8.63 15.10
N LEU A 437 16.80 -8.34 14.71
CA LEU A 437 17.68 -7.43 15.44
C LEU A 437 17.16 -5.98 15.44
N PHE A 438 16.60 -5.53 14.31
CA PHE A 438 15.95 -4.23 14.20
C PHE A 438 14.77 -4.09 15.16
N LEU A 439 13.86 -5.05 15.19
CA LEU A 439 12.70 -5.03 16.08
C LEU A 439 13.11 -5.10 17.56
N GLU A 440 14.12 -5.88 17.90
CA GLU A 440 14.70 -5.91 19.25
C GLU A 440 15.30 -4.56 19.63
N ALA A 441 16.04 -3.92 18.74
CA ALA A 441 16.61 -2.60 18.96
C ALA A 441 15.51 -1.55 19.24
N LEU A 442 14.40 -1.62 18.52
CA LEU A 442 13.25 -0.76 18.79
C LEU A 442 12.66 -1.00 20.20
N LEU A 443 12.52 -2.26 20.61
CA LEU A 443 12.04 -2.61 21.96
C LEU A 443 13.00 -2.10 23.04
N VAL A 444 14.31 -2.24 22.86
CA VAL A 444 15.33 -1.69 23.77
C VAL A 444 15.21 -0.19 23.92
N TRP A 445 14.98 0.54 22.82
CA TRP A 445 14.76 1.96 22.85
C TRP A 445 13.42 2.33 23.50
N LYS A 446 12.33 1.81 22.96
CA LYS A 446 10.97 2.31 23.27
C LYS A 446 10.42 1.82 24.59
N LYS A 447 10.84 0.63 25.07
CA LYS A 447 10.43 0.08 26.38
C LYS A 447 11.45 0.37 27.47
N ASN A 448 12.75 0.22 27.19
CA ASN A 448 13.78 0.32 28.20
C ASN A 448 14.44 1.71 28.28
N GLY A 449 14.23 2.56 27.27
CA GLY A 449 14.82 3.90 27.18
C GLY A 449 16.31 3.90 26.86
N ASP A 450 16.92 2.74 26.57
CA ASP A 450 18.37 2.63 26.34
C ASP A 450 18.72 2.98 24.86
N LEU A 451 18.98 4.27 24.66
CA LEU A 451 19.33 4.82 23.34
C LEU A 451 20.70 4.33 22.87
N GLY A 452 21.67 4.16 23.81
CA GLY A 452 23.03 3.75 23.47
C GLY A 452 23.06 2.33 22.90
N LYS A 453 22.49 1.37 23.65
CA LYS A 453 22.41 -0.02 23.24
C LYS A 453 21.58 -0.20 21.97
N SER A 454 20.45 0.53 21.84
CA SER A 454 19.63 0.47 20.64
C SER A 454 20.40 0.97 19.41
N LEU A 455 21.20 2.05 19.56
CA LEU A 455 22.03 2.55 18.46
C LEU A 455 23.04 1.50 17.98
N GLU A 456 23.72 0.83 18.89
CA GLU A 456 24.67 -0.25 18.57
C GLU A 456 23.97 -1.39 17.80
N MET A 457 22.82 -1.84 18.30
CA MET A 457 22.03 -2.90 17.67
C MET A 457 21.53 -2.50 16.28
N LEU A 458 21.07 -1.26 16.07
CA LEU A 458 20.64 -0.75 14.76
C LEU A 458 21.82 -0.68 13.77
N GLN A 459 23.00 -0.26 14.24
CA GLN A 459 24.21 -0.24 13.41
C GLN A 459 24.62 -1.67 13.02
N GLU A 460 24.54 -2.63 13.94
CA GLU A 460 24.78 -4.05 13.64
C GLU A 460 23.76 -4.59 12.64
N ALA A 461 22.47 -4.29 12.82
CA ALA A 461 21.41 -4.68 11.90
C ALA A 461 21.65 -4.14 10.49
N LEU A 462 22.08 -2.88 10.36
CA LEU A 462 22.38 -2.28 9.06
C LEU A 462 23.56 -2.95 8.38
N LYS A 463 24.61 -3.34 9.12
CA LYS A 463 25.81 -4.02 8.60
C LYS A 463 25.52 -5.40 8.03
N ILE A 464 24.49 -6.09 8.49
CA ILE A 464 24.13 -7.44 8.00
C ILE A 464 23.91 -7.44 6.48
N THR A 465 23.18 -6.43 5.94
CA THR A 465 22.89 -6.33 4.50
C THR A 465 23.71 -5.27 3.78
N ALA A 466 24.35 -4.39 4.54
CA ALA A 466 25.17 -3.29 4.03
C ALA A 466 26.59 -3.28 4.66
N PRO A 467 27.38 -4.36 4.55
CA PRO A 467 28.69 -4.45 5.19
C PRO A 467 29.72 -3.45 4.63
N GLY A 468 29.53 -2.98 3.40
CA GLY A 468 30.43 -2.00 2.76
C GLY A 468 30.31 -0.57 3.27
N LEU A 469 29.36 -0.27 4.18
CA LEU A 469 29.19 1.07 4.74
C LEU A 469 30.29 1.50 5.71
N ASP A 470 31.07 0.55 6.25
CA ASP A 470 32.17 0.87 7.19
C ASP A 470 33.43 1.41 6.50
N GLY A 471 33.65 1.11 5.23
CA GLY A 471 34.88 1.46 4.50
C GLY A 471 34.71 2.28 3.22
N GLY A 472 33.46 2.59 2.83
CA GLY A 472 33.15 3.25 1.56
C GLY A 472 32.46 4.62 1.73
N ASP A 473 32.30 5.33 0.61
CA ASP A 473 31.47 6.54 0.60
C ASP A 473 29.99 6.16 0.71
N LYS A 474 29.44 6.34 1.90
CA LYS A 474 28.03 6.02 2.23
C LYS A 474 27.01 6.68 1.31
N LYS A 475 27.34 7.80 0.68
CA LYS A 475 26.48 8.49 -0.29
C LYS A 475 26.19 7.68 -1.55
N TRP A 476 27.14 6.83 -1.94
CA TRP A 476 27.02 5.98 -3.11
C TRP A 476 26.46 4.59 -2.83
N TRP A 477 25.83 4.41 -1.66
CA TRP A 477 25.12 3.19 -1.33
C TRP A 477 23.66 3.31 -1.77
N VAL A 478 23.15 2.30 -2.46
CA VAL A 478 21.74 2.19 -2.77
C VAL A 478 21.04 1.54 -1.59
N TYR A 479 20.38 2.36 -0.78
CA TYR A 479 19.65 1.89 0.38
C TYR A 479 18.34 1.26 -0.05
N GLN A 480 18.07 0.07 0.47
CA GLN A 480 16.76 -0.55 0.39
C GLN A 480 15.81 0.07 1.42
N ARG A 481 14.53 -0.32 1.34
CA ARG A 481 13.51 0.15 2.27
C ARG A 481 13.90 -0.13 3.72
N GLU A 482 14.24 -1.38 4.07
CA GLU A 482 14.60 -1.79 5.43
C GLU A 482 15.89 -1.11 5.89
N GLU A 483 16.89 -1.02 5.04
CA GLU A 483 18.13 -0.27 5.31
C GLU A 483 17.83 1.22 5.57
N THR A 484 16.89 1.82 4.82
CA THR A 484 16.45 3.22 5.03
C THR A 484 15.70 3.37 6.35
N ILE A 485 14.82 2.43 6.69
CA ILE A 485 14.10 2.42 7.97
C ILE A 485 15.09 2.36 9.14
N ILE A 486 16.05 1.46 9.09
CA ILE A 486 17.08 1.30 10.12
C ILE A 486 17.92 2.59 10.21
N ALA A 487 18.38 3.14 9.07
CA ALA A 487 19.18 4.36 9.03
C ALA A 487 18.38 5.58 9.53
N GLY A 488 17.08 5.68 9.24
CA GLY A 488 16.19 6.69 9.78
C GLY A 488 16.08 6.61 11.31
N ASN A 489 15.96 5.40 11.86
CA ASN A 489 15.95 5.20 13.32
C ASN A 489 17.32 5.51 13.97
N ILE A 490 18.44 5.18 13.31
CA ILE A 490 19.79 5.61 13.72
C ILE A 490 19.84 7.15 13.81
N THR A 491 19.33 7.83 12.79
CA THR A 491 19.27 9.30 12.72
C THR A 491 18.49 9.88 13.89
N GLU A 492 17.32 9.32 14.18
CA GLU A 492 16.45 9.77 15.28
C GLU A 492 17.09 9.55 16.67
N ILE A 493 17.78 8.41 16.87
CA ILE A 493 18.51 8.16 18.12
C ILE A 493 19.69 9.12 18.27
N LEU A 494 20.47 9.35 17.21
CA LEU A 494 21.57 10.33 17.23
C LEU A 494 21.07 11.73 17.58
N ARG A 495 19.92 12.14 17.03
CA ARG A 495 19.26 13.40 17.38
C ARG A 495 18.93 13.47 18.87
N LYS A 496 18.29 12.43 19.41
CA LYS A 496 17.93 12.34 20.85
C LYS A 496 19.15 12.29 21.78
N LEU A 497 20.27 11.78 21.32
CA LEU A 497 21.55 11.80 22.04
C LEU A 497 22.28 13.14 21.94
N GLY A 498 21.71 14.17 21.32
CA GLY A 498 22.32 15.50 21.16
C GLY A 498 23.54 15.48 20.25
N ARG A 499 23.55 14.68 19.17
CA ARG A 499 24.65 14.55 18.20
C ARG A 499 24.26 15.16 16.83
N PRO A 500 24.00 16.48 16.73
CA PRO A 500 23.41 17.10 15.54
C PRO A 500 24.28 16.95 14.29
N GLU A 501 25.61 16.97 14.40
CA GLU A 501 26.53 16.83 13.27
C GLU A 501 26.38 15.44 12.61
N LYS A 502 26.34 14.37 13.44
CA LYS A 502 26.15 13.01 12.92
C LYS A 502 24.74 12.80 12.37
N THR A 503 23.74 13.43 12.98
CA THR A 503 22.36 13.44 12.49
C THR A 503 22.29 14.04 11.11
N ARG A 504 22.89 15.23 10.91
CA ARG A 504 22.97 15.91 9.61
C ARG A 504 23.68 15.05 8.56
N GLU A 505 24.85 14.50 8.89
CA GLU A 505 25.61 13.63 8.00
C GLU A 505 24.74 12.48 7.45
N TRP A 506 24.02 11.76 8.32
CA TRP A 506 23.15 10.67 7.90
C TRP A 506 21.96 11.14 7.05
N LEU A 507 21.34 12.27 7.40
CA LEU A 507 20.24 12.85 6.61
C LEU A 507 20.70 13.24 5.21
N GLU A 508 21.87 13.90 5.08
CA GLU A 508 22.44 14.27 3.77
C GLU A 508 22.75 13.04 2.91
N ILE A 509 23.29 11.97 3.53
CA ILE A 509 23.55 10.70 2.87
C ILE A 509 22.27 10.08 2.32
N LEU A 510 21.25 9.96 3.15
CA LEU A 510 19.97 9.35 2.79
C LEU A 510 19.24 10.20 1.74
N GLN A 511 19.20 11.52 1.89
CA GLN A 511 18.59 12.42 0.91
C GLN A 511 19.27 12.31 -0.46
N PHE A 512 20.60 12.28 -0.49
CA PHE A 512 21.33 12.12 -1.72
C PHE A 512 21.00 10.78 -2.40
N SER A 513 21.09 9.68 -1.66
CA SER A 513 20.82 8.34 -2.19
C SER A 513 19.37 8.20 -2.71
N LEU A 514 18.38 8.60 -1.92
CA LEU A 514 16.97 8.49 -2.30
C LEU A 514 16.61 9.46 -3.44
N LYS A 515 17.22 10.64 -3.52
CA LYS A 515 17.02 11.57 -4.63
C LYS A 515 17.50 10.97 -5.97
N GLN A 516 18.58 10.18 -5.95
CA GLN A 516 19.03 9.46 -7.14
C GLN A 516 18.08 8.32 -7.55
N GLN A 517 17.29 7.82 -6.61
CA GLN A 517 16.30 6.75 -6.81
C GLN A 517 14.92 7.29 -7.20
N LYS A 518 14.68 8.60 -7.04
CA LYS A 518 13.35 9.22 -7.21
C LYS A 518 12.73 8.94 -8.58
N GLY A 519 11.50 8.47 -8.59
CA GLY A 519 10.71 8.17 -9.78
C GLY A 519 11.01 6.82 -10.43
N GLN A 520 11.90 6.01 -9.84
CA GLN A 520 12.38 4.79 -10.46
C GLN A 520 11.74 3.51 -9.92
N THR A 521 11.31 3.47 -8.65
CA THR A 521 10.68 2.28 -8.05
C THR A 521 9.56 2.64 -7.07
N GLY A 522 8.59 1.72 -6.85
CA GLY A 522 7.56 1.90 -5.82
C GLY A 522 8.11 1.83 -4.39
N ILE A 523 9.18 1.06 -4.19
CA ILE A 523 9.91 0.90 -2.91
C ILE A 523 10.43 2.25 -2.38
N GLU A 524 10.81 3.14 -3.28
CA GLU A 524 11.33 4.47 -2.99
C GLU A 524 10.35 5.35 -2.19
N ARG A 525 9.05 5.29 -2.49
CA ARG A 525 8.05 6.15 -1.86
C ARG A 525 8.01 5.97 -0.34
N ARG A 526 7.99 4.73 0.14
CA ARG A 526 7.95 4.41 1.58
C ARG A 526 9.24 4.80 2.30
N ALA A 527 10.38 4.55 1.67
CA ALA A 527 11.68 4.93 2.19
C ALA A 527 11.83 6.45 2.31
N TYR A 528 11.33 7.19 1.31
CA TYR A 528 11.36 8.64 1.29
C TYR A 528 10.54 9.26 2.44
N ASP A 529 9.36 8.74 2.72
CA ASP A 529 8.49 9.26 3.77
C ASP A 529 9.12 9.09 5.17
N ILE A 530 9.80 7.96 5.41
CA ILE A 530 10.52 7.72 6.66
C ILE A 530 11.69 8.71 6.80
N LEU A 531 12.38 9.00 5.70
CA LEU A 531 13.42 10.02 5.69
C LEU A 531 12.83 11.40 5.98
N MET A 532 11.69 11.75 5.37
CA MET A 532 11.05 13.06 5.61
C MET A 532 10.62 13.22 7.07
N GLU A 533 10.19 12.14 7.72
CA GLU A 533 9.87 12.14 9.15
C GLU A 533 11.11 12.43 10.03
N ALA A 534 12.24 11.80 9.74
CA ALA A 534 13.48 12.07 10.47
C ALA A 534 14.02 13.49 10.17
N TYR A 535 13.81 13.97 8.95
CA TYR A 535 14.28 15.28 8.51
C TYR A 535 13.48 16.42 9.10
N ASP A 536 12.15 16.32 9.16
CA ASP A 536 11.31 17.36 9.77
C ASP A 536 11.59 17.52 11.27
N ASN A 537 11.80 16.42 12.01
CA ASN A 537 12.19 16.46 13.40
C ASN A 537 13.55 17.18 13.60
N TYR A 538 14.53 16.90 12.75
CA TYR A 538 15.83 17.56 12.78
C TYR A 538 15.71 19.06 12.48
N LEU A 539 14.97 19.44 11.44
CA LEU A 539 14.75 20.84 11.09
C LEU A 539 14.04 21.61 12.20
N GLY A 540 13.06 20.99 12.87
CA GLY A 540 12.39 21.56 14.03
C GLY A 540 13.35 21.86 15.20
N ASP A 541 14.23 20.91 15.54
CA ASP A 541 15.27 21.12 16.58
C ASP A 541 16.25 22.23 16.20
N MET A 542 16.55 22.37 14.90
CA MET A 542 17.40 23.45 14.37
C MET A 542 16.65 24.76 14.16
N LYS A 543 15.39 24.86 14.61
CA LYS A 543 14.50 26.02 14.48
C LYS A 543 14.23 26.46 13.04
N GLN A 544 14.39 25.55 12.09
CA GLN A 544 14.05 25.76 10.68
C GLN A 544 12.58 25.36 10.42
N PHE A 545 11.67 25.97 11.19
CA PHE A 545 10.27 25.56 11.32
C PHE A 545 9.51 25.57 9.98
N GLU A 546 9.72 26.57 9.13
CA GLU A 546 9.05 26.67 7.81
C GLU A 546 9.41 25.46 6.93
N GLN A 547 10.70 25.10 6.90
CA GLN A 547 11.17 23.93 6.14
C GLN A 547 10.67 22.62 6.76
N ALA A 548 10.59 22.53 8.10
CA ALA A 548 10.04 21.38 8.81
C ALA A 548 8.56 21.18 8.49
N ILE A 549 7.76 22.26 8.50
CA ILE A 549 6.34 22.22 8.11
C ILE A 549 6.19 21.70 6.66
N LYS A 550 6.98 22.25 5.74
CA LYS A 550 6.95 21.82 4.33
C LYS A 550 7.30 20.34 4.16
N ALA A 551 8.30 19.84 4.88
CA ALA A 551 8.67 18.42 4.87
C ALA A 551 7.54 17.52 5.40
N SER A 552 6.88 17.93 6.49
CA SER A 552 5.72 17.22 7.05
C SER A 552 4.51 17.25 6.11
N GLU A 553 4.25 18.37 5.41
CA GLU A 553 3.18 18.48 4.40
C GLU A 553 3.47 17.58 3.18
N GLU A 554 4.71 17.51 2.72
CA GLU A 554 5.11 16.60 1.65
C GLU A 554 4.91 15.14 2.04
N ALA A 555 5.29 14.76 3.26
CA ALA A 555 5.04 13.42 3.79
C ALA A 555 3.54 13.13 3.87
N ALA A 556 2.72 14.04 4.39
CA ALA A 556 1.26 13.87 4.45
C ALA A 556 0.63 13.68 3.06
N CYS A 557 1.05 14.47 2.06
CA CYS A 557 0.60 14.32 0.67
C CYS A 557 0.95 12.94 0.10
N ASN A 558 2.13 12.41 0.41
CA ASN A 558 2.54 11.08 -0.04
C ASN A 558 1.76 9.96 0.66
N TYR A 559 1.45 10.10 1.95
CA TYR A 559 0.61 9.13 2.69
C TYR A 559 -0.79 9.01 2.08
N LEU A 560 -1.39 10.09 1.60
CA LEU A 560 -2.70 10.06 0.94
C LEU A 560 -2.72 9.27 -0.37
N LYS A 561 -1.57 9.11 -1.04
CA LYS A 561 -1.47 8.31 -2.28
C LYS A 561 -1.51 6.81 -2.03
N ARG A 562 -1.43 6.38 -0.78
CA ARG A 562 -1.52 4.99 -0.36
C ARG A 562 -2.96 4.63 -0.03
N PRO A 563 -3.33 3.35 -0.07
CA PRO A 563 -4.64 2.93 0.42
C PRO A 563 -4.78 3.07 1.94
N GLU A 564 -3.68 3.17 2.67
CA GLU A 564 -3.62 3.23 4.14
C GLU A 564 -3.21 4.61 4.64
N ALA A 565 -3.99 5.17 5.56
CA ALA A 565 -3.75 6.47 6.21
C ALA A 565 -2.83 6.37 7.45
N LEU A 566 -2.20 5.21 7.68
CA LEU A 566 -1.35 4.98 8.85
C LEU A 566 -0.24 6.04 8.95
N VAL A 567 -0.01 6.58 10.13
CA VAL A 567 0.93 7.67 10.49
C VAL A 567 0.60 9.08 9.95
N LEU A 568 -0.54 9.27 9.28
CA LEU A 568 -0.96 10.59 8.82
C LEU A 568 -1.25 11.56 9.98
N ASP A 569 -1.80 11.07 11.09
CA ASP A 569 -2.01 11.80 12.34
C ASP A 569 -0.70 12.39 12.90
N LYS A 570 0.39 11.62 12.84
CA LYS A 570 1.72 12.04 13.30
C LYS A 570 2.31 13.14 12.43
N ALA A 571 2.09 13.07 11.11
CA ALA A 571 2.51 14.12 10.19
C ALA A 571 1.80 15.45 10.51
N TYR A 572 0.48 15.42 10.75
CA TYR A 572 -0.28 16.61 11.15
C TYR A 572 0.11 17.14 12.54
N TYR A 573 0.46 16.26 13.49
CA TYR A 573 1.00 16.71 14.77
C TYR A 573 2.33 17.46 14.59
N ARG A 574 3.24 16.99 13.73
CA ARG A 574 4.51 17.66 13.45
C ARG A 574 4.30 19.03 12.79
N ILE A 575 3.35 19.14 11.85
CA ILE A 575 2.93 20.45 11.30
C ILE A 575 2.46 21.38 12.42
N ALA A 576 1.61 20.88 13.32
CA ALA A 576 1.08 21.66 14.44
C ALA A 576 2.20 22.13 15.38
N TRP A 577 3.10 21.23 15.77
CA TRP A 577 4.19 21.55 16.67
C TRP A 577 5.13 22.60 16.09
N ASN A 578 5.58 22.44 14.86
CA ASN A 578 6.47 23.39 14.19
C ASN A 578 5.79 24.76 13.98
N ALA A 579 4.50 24.80 13.66
CA ALA A 579 3.75 26.05 13.53
C ALA A 579 3.58 26.77 14.88
N TYR A 580 3.43 26.02 15.99
CA TYR A 580 3.39 26.59 17.33
C TYR A 580 4.72 27.23 17.72
N GLU A 581 5.83 26.49 17.61
CA GLU A 581 7.16 26.99 17.96
C GLU A 581 7.54 28.22 17.09
N MET A 582 7.22 28.18 15.79
CA MET A 582 7.43 29.33 14.90
C MET A 582 6.60 30.56 15.32
N ALA A 583 5.37 30.35 15.81
CA ALA A 583 4.52 31.46 16.27
C ALA A 583 5.09 32.19 17.49
N GLU A 584 5.86 31.51 18.31
CA GLU A 584 6.54 32.13 19.46
C GLU A 584 7.80 32.92 19.03
N GLU A 585 8.45 32.55 17.95
CA GLU A 585 9.66 33.21 17.44
C GLU A 585 9.39 34.34 16.43
N VAL A 586 8.24 34.30 15.70
CA VAL A 586 7.92 35.28 14.64
C VAL A 586 6.63 36.06 14.96
N PRO A 587 6.68 37.10 15.79
CA PRO A 587 5.49 37.84 16.23
C PRO A 587 4.62 38.40 15.09
N SER A 588 5.23 38.77 13.96
CA SER A 588 4.53 39.33 12.81
C SER A 588 3.56 38.33 12.14
N GLN A 589 3.81 37.04 12.26
CA GLN A 589 3.01 35.96 11.67
C GLN A 589 2.19 35.18 12.72
N ARG A 590 2.26 35.58 13.97
CA ARG A 590 1.73 34.83 15.13
C ARG A 590 0.28 34.41 14.97
N ASN A 591 -0.59 35.28 14.48
CA ASN A 591 -2.03 34.95 14.33
C ASN A 591 -2.28 33.88 13.26
N ALA A 592 -1.63 34.00 12.09
CA ALA A 592 -1.75 33.00 11.01
C ALA A 592 -1.17 31.65 11.44
N LEU A 593 -0.01 31.64 12.09
CA LEU A 593 0.63 30.45 12.60
C LEU A 593 -0.18 29.77 13.72
N LYS A 594 -0.81 30.54 14.61
CA LYS A 594 -1.72 30.02 15.63
C LYS A 594 -2.96 29.37 15.02
N GLN A 595 -3.50 29.92 13.94
CA GLN A 595 -4.61 29.30 13.21
C GLN A 595 -4.15 27.97 12.57
N LYS A 596 -3.01 27.96 11.86
CA LYS A 596 -2.43 26.75 11.24
C LYS A 596 -2.16 25.66 12.27
N TRP A 597 -1.56 26.01 13.38
CA TRP A 597 -1.29 25.11 14.50
C TRP A 597 -2.57 24.45 15.03
N ARG A 598 -3.59 25.26 15.39
CA ARG A 598 -4.86 24.74 15.93
C ARG A 598 -5.55 23.80 14.94
N GLU A 599 -5.54 24.15 13.66
CA GLU A 599 -6.14 23.36 12.61
C GLU A 599 -5.41 22.02 12.45
N ALA A 600 -4.09 22.03 12.31
CA ALA A 600 -3.29 20.82 12.17
C ALA A 600 -3.38 19.91 13.41
N PHE A 601 -3.41 20.51 14.61
CA PHE A 601 -3.59 19.76 15.86
C PHE A 601 -4.95 19.07 15.92
N ARG A 602 -6.04 19.77 15.55
CA ARG A 602 -7.39 19.19 15.49
C ARG A 602 -7.47 18.06 14.46
N ILE A 603 -6.87 18.24 13.29
CA ILE A 603 -6.80 17.18 12.27
C ILE A 603 -6.09 15.96 12.83
N SER A 604 -4.95 16.13 13.50
CA SER A 604 -4.21 15.03 14.14
C SER A 604 -5.08 14.28 15.16
N GLU A 605 -5.85 14.98 16.01
CA GLU A 605 -6.77 14.36 16.97
C GLU A 605 -7.85 13.52 16.30
N VAL A 606 -8.46 14.03 15.22
CA VAL A 606 -9.51 13.33 14.50
C VAL A 606 -8.96 12.10 13.77
N LEU A 607 -7.78 12.21 13.15
CA LEU A 607 -7.11 11.09 12.47
C LEU A 607 -6.71 10.00 13.47
N ALA A 608 -6.15 10.37 14.63
CA ALA A 608 -5.82 9.41 15.68
C ALA A 608 -7.09 8.68 16.18
N ALA A 609 -8.20 9.40 16.37
CA ALA A 609 -9.48 8.80 16.73
C ALA A 609 -10.01 7.88 15.61
N PHE A 610 -9.86 8.26 14.34
CA PHE A 610 -10.24 7.44 13.19
C PHE A 610 -9.48 6.10 13.19
N MET A 611 -8.17 6.12 13.44
CA MET A 611 -7.30 4.94 13.39
C MET A 611 -7.21 4.17 14.71
N TYR A 612 -7.92 4.58 15.75
CA TYR A 612 -7.78 4.01 17.10
C TYR A 612 -6.32 4.06 17.63
N ASP A 613 -5.55 5.10 17.24
CA ASP A 613 -4.19 5.29 17.77
C ASP A 613 -4.24 5.83 19.19
N GLU A 614 -4.41 4.94 20.17
CA GLU A 614 -4.51 5.29 21.58
C GLU A 614 -3.25 6.00 22.10
N TYR A 615 -2.08 5.66 21.57
CA TYR A 615 -0.83 6.32 21.93
C TYR A 615 -0.88 7.81 21.59
N ILE A 616 -1.24 8.13 20.35
CA ILE A 616 -1.34 9.53 19.91
C ILE A 616 -2.53 10.24 20.58
N ILE A 617 -3.67 9.59 20.77
CA ILE A 617 -4.81 10.17 21.49
C ILE A 617 -4.38 10.63 22.89
N ASN A 618 -3.71 9.77 23.64
CA ASN A 618 -3.26 10.11 25.01
C ASN A 618 -2.17 11.19 24.99
N PHE A 619 -1.22 11.07 24.07
CA PHE A 619 -0.16 12.07 23.88
C PHE A 619 -0.74 13.47 23.56
N LEU A 620 -1.70 13.56 22.65
CA LEU A 620 -2.35 14.82 22.29
C LEU A 620 -3.17 15.41 23.45
N LYS A 621 -3.85 14.59 24.26
CA LYS A 621 -4.55 15.05 25.47
C LYS A 621 -3.61 15.74 26.46
N GLU A 622 -2.41 15.19 26.65
CA GLU A 622 -1.39 15.82 27.52
C GLU A 622 -0.85 17.12 26.91
N ARG A 623 -0.59 17.14 25.61
CA ARG A 623 -0.12 18.32 24.89
C ARG A 623 -1.16 19.44 24.87
N ARG A 624 -2.44 19.10 24.71
CA ARG A 624 -3.53 20.07 24.80
C ARG A 624 -3.51 20.84 26.11
N LYS A 625 -3.27 20.18 27.24
CA LYS A 625 -3.12 20.83 28.55
C LYS A 625 -1.93 21.81 28.60
N LYS A 626 -0.80 21.45 27.97
CA LYS A 626 0.41 22.28 27.92
C LYS A 626 0.22 23.54 27.07
N TYR A 627 -0.49 23.42 25.94
CA TYR A 627 -0.65 24.53 24.99
C TYR A 627 -1.90 25.39 25.22
N LEU A 628 -2.61 25.18 26.35
CA LEU A 628 -3.76 25.98 26.78
C LEU A 628 -4.81 26.20 25.67
N PHE A 629 -5.48 25.11 25.29
CA PHE A 629 -6.73 25.19 24.54
C PHE A 629 -7.93 25.39 25.44
#